data_3a7d8aee320d8561ba03bf9b980a3875
#
_entry.id   3a7d8aee320d8561ba03bf9b980a3875
#
_cell.length_a   1.000
_cell.length_b   1.000
_cell.length_c   1.000
_cell.angle_alpha   90.00
_cell.angle_beta   90.00
_cell.angle_gamma   90.00
#
_symmetry.space_group_name_H-M   'P 1'
#
loop_
_entity.id
_entity.type
_entity.pdbx_description
1 polymer ?
#
loop_
_entity_poly.entity_id
_entity_poly.type
_entity_poly.pdbx_seq_one_letter_code
_entity_poly.pdbx_strand_id
1 'polypeptide(L)'
;MLFRSGGYDAFKFKPGAAVAVARRGGTTAALDGINKYFGIAQMPVAGSTYWNMVYGLYGEEASQDEEGMQTMRNLARNMIWMMRCFKLGRESGILYPETETDACTNFIKRSDTLR
;
A
#
# COMPACT_ATOMS: atom_id res chain seq x y z
N MET A 1 14.06 1.17 4.59
CA MET A 1 15.27 0.35 4.36
C MET A 1 14.96 -1.11 4.04
N LEU A 2 13.96 -1.70 4.65
CA LEU A 2 13.50 -3.09 4.39
C LEU A 2 13.07 -3.34 2.92
N PHE A 3 12.48 -2.37 2.25
CA PHE A 3 12.07 -2.49 0.85
C PHE A 3 13.24 -2.62 -0.15
N ARG A 4 14.44 -2.14 0.20
CA ARG A 4 15.61 -2.15 -0.69
C ARG A 4 16.47 -3.42 -0.63
N SER A 5 16.30 -4.24 0.41
CA SER A 5 17.14 -5.41 0.69
C SER A 5 16.53 -6.75 0.31
N GLY A 6 15.74 -6.81 -0.77
CA GLY A 6 15.06 -8.05 -1.18
C GLY A 6 13.79 -8.36 -0.39
N GLY A 7 13.29 -7.40 0.39
CA GLY A 7 12.12 -7.56 1.24
C GLY A 7 10.76 -7.51 0.53
N TYR A 8 10.73 -7.30 -0.81
CA TYR A 8 9.46 -7.29 -1.55
C TYR A 8 8.67 -8.59 -1.39
N ASP A 9 9.33 -9.72 -1.43
CA ASP A 9 8.68 -11.02 -1.26
C ASP A 9 8.07 -11.21 0.13
N ALA A 10 8.65 -10.60 1.15
CA ALA A 10 8.12 -10.65 2.51
C ALA A 10 6.78 -9.89 2.66
N PHE A 11 6.53 -8.89 1.80
CA PHE A 11 5.32 -8.06 1.83
C PHE A 11 4.29 -8.45 0.76
N LYS A 12 4.71 -9.20 -0.25
CA LYS A 12 3.88 -9.62 -1.38
C LYS A 12 2.56 -10.23 -0.92
N PHE A 13 1.47 -9.77 -1.53
CA PHE A 13 0.09 -10.20 -1.26
C PHE A 13 -0.41 -9.94 0.17
N LYS A 14 0.31 -9.21 0.99
CA LYS A 14 -0.20 -8.73 2.28
C LYS A 14 -0.96 -7.42 2.07
N PRO A 15 -2.15 -7.27 2.66
CA PRO A 15 -2.87 -6.00 2.55
C PRO A 15 -2.11 -4.88 3.24
N GLY A 16 -2.06 -3.73 2.58
CA GLY A 16 -1.47 -2.51 3.11
C GLY A 16 -2.48 -1.38 3.20
N ALA A 17 -2.24 -0.44 4.09
CA ALA A 17 -2.95 0.83 4.15
C ALA A 17 -2.01 1.94 4.60
N ALA A 18 -2.04 3.07 3.89
CA ALA A 18 -1.37 4.28 4.31
C ALA A 18 -2.35 5.18 5.06
N VAL A 19 -1.87 5.86 6.08
CA VAL A 19 -2.60 6.90 6.81
C VAL A 19 -1.68 8.11 6.94
N ALA A 20 -2.21 9.30 6.73
CA ALA A 20 -1.47 10.54 6.90
C ALA A 20 -2.21 11.50 7.83
N VAL A 21 -1.46 12.11 8.73
CA VAL A 21 -1.98 13.15 9.63
C VAL A 21 -1.23 14.45 9.36
N ALA A 22 -1.96 15.55 9.27
CA ALA A 22 -1.35 16.86 9.09
C ALA A 22 -2.16 17.96 9.77
N ARG A 23 -1.47 19.05 10.10
CA ARG A 23 -2.13 20.25 10.58
C ARG A 23 -2.94 20.95 9.48
N ARG A 24 -2.43 20.98 8.22
CA ARG A 24 -3.01 21.75 7.11
C ARG A 24 -3.06 21.02 5.79
N GLY A 25 -1.95 20.53 5.31
CA GLY A 25 -1.85 19.97 3.96
C GLY A 25 -0.70 18.98 3.78
N GLY A 26 -0.55 18.43 2.57
CA GLY A 26 0.48 17.45 2.24
C GLY A 26 0.10 16.00 2.47
N THR A 27 -1.07 15.73 3.04
CA THR A 27 -1.57 14.38 3.33
C THR A 27 -1.73 13.55 2.07
N THR A 28 -2.30 14.10 1.00
CA THR A 28 -2.47 13.39 -0.27
C THR A 28 -1.13 13.02 -0.90
N ALA A 29 -0.17 13.94 -0.94
CA ALA A 29 1.16 13.67 -1.45
C ALA A 29 1.89 12.60 -0.62
N ALA A 30 1.73 12.60 0.70
CA ALA A 30 2.28 11.57 1.58
C ALA A 30 1.65 10.19 1.30
N LEU A 31 0.33 10.14 1.16
CA LEU A 31 -0.40 8.91 0.83
C LEU A 31 0.03 8.34 -0.52
N ASP A 32 0.15 9.20 -1.55
CA ASP A 32 0.61 8.79 -2.88
C ASP A 32 2.03 8.21 -2.82
N GLY A 33 2.91 8.85 -2.06
CA GLY A 33 4.28 8.38 -1.85
C GLY A 33 4.33 7.00 -1.20
N ILE A 34 3.54 6.77 -0.15
CA ILE A 34 3.51 5.50 0.57
C ILE A 34 2.86 4.40 -0.29
N ASN A 35 1.75 4.70 -0.98
CA ASN A 35 1.04 3.74 -1.82
C ASN A 35 1.90 3.20 -2.98
N LYS A 36 2.87 3.98 -3.47
CA LYS A 36 3.84 3.49 -4.47
C LYS A 36 4.69 2.33 -3.95
N TYR A 37 5.05 2.34 -2.65
CA TYR A 37 5.78 1.21 -2.06
C TYR A 37 4.90 -0.03 -1.96
N PHE A 38 3.62 0.12 -1.67
CA PHE A 38 2.69 -1.02 -1.67
C PHE A 38 2.55 -1.59 -3.08
N GLY A 39 2.37 -0.72 -4.09
CA GLY A 39 2.23 -1.14 -5.47
C GLY A 39 3.42 -1.94 -5.98
N ILE A 40 4.66 -1.44 -5.79
CA ILE A 40 5.86 -2.14 -6.24
C ILE A 40 6.11 -3.46 -5.49
N ALA A 41 5.59 -3.58 -4.26
CA ALA A 41 5.68 -4.80 -3.46
C ALA A 41 4.51 -5.79 -3.72
N GLN A 42 3.68 -5.54 -4.73
CA GLN A 42 2.50 -6.36 -5.05
C GLN A 42 1.54 -6.51 -3.86
N MET A 43 1.41 -5.47 -3.06
CA MET A 43 0.50 -5.44 -1.92
C MET A 43 -0.86 -4.88 -2.36
N PRO A 44 -1.98 -5.57 -2.11
CA PRO A 44 -3.29 -4.97 -2.28
C PRO A 44 -3.49 -3.86 -1.24
N VAL A 45 -4.03 -2.73 -1.69
CA VAL A 45 -4.23 -1.55 -0.84
C VAL A 45 -5.69 -1.47 -0.38
N ALA A 46 -5.89 -1.40 0.92
CA ALA A 46 -7.21 -1.17 1.49
C ALA A 46 -7.58 0.31 1.37
N GLY A 47 -8.76 0.58 0.80
CA GLY A 47 -9.35 1.90 0.75
C GLY A 47 -10.36 2.13 1.88
N SER A 48 -10.80 3.38 2.00
CA SER A 48 -11.87 3.78 2.89
C SER A 48 -12.93 4.58 2.13
N THR A 49 -13.80 5.30 2.83
CA THR A 49 -14.84 6.16 2.26
C THR A 49 -14.30 7.51 1.78
N TYR A 50 -13.09 7.86 2.15
CA TYR A 50 -12.33 9.04 1.70
C TYR A 50 -10.83 8.73 1.72
N TRP A 51 -9.99 9.69 1.35
CA TRP A 51 -8.55 9.56 1.52
C TRP A 51 -8.20 9.33 2.98
N ASN A 52 -7.29 8.42 3.26
CA ASN A 52 -6.94 8.00 4.62
C ASN A 52 -6.15 9.08 5.36
N MET A 53 -6.78 10.19 5.64
CA MET A 53 -6.17 11.33 6.30
C MET A 53 -6.97 11.78 7.52
N VAL A 54 -6.26 12.40 8.46
CA VAL A 54 -6.81 13.02 9.66
C VAL A 54 -6.11 14.37 9.85
N TYR A 55 -6.80 15.34 10.36
CA TYR A 55 -6.24 16.67 10.64
C TYR A 55 -6.17 16.94 12.14
N GLY A 56 -5.10 17.60 12.55
CA GLY A 56 -4.85 18.05 13.92
C GLY A 56 -3.44 18.56 14.09
N LEU A 57 -3.25 19.57 14.94
CA LEU A 57 -1.94 20.08 15.34
C LEU A 57 -1.37 19.27 16.50
N TYR A 58 -2.22 18.93 17.47
CA TYR A 58 -1.90 18.10 18.62
C TYR A 58 -2.65 16.77 18.53
N GLY A 59 -2.16 15.73 19.22
CA GLY A 59 -2.77 14.40 19.18
C GLY A 59 -4.23 14.38 19.61
N GLU A 60 -4.60 15.24 20.56
CA GLU A 60 -5.97 15.39 21.05
C GLU A 60 -6.92 15.97 20.00
N GLU A 61 -6.42 16.88 19.16
CA GLU A 61 -7.20 17.48 18.07
C GLU A 61 -7.50 16.48 16.96
N ALA A 62 -6.55 15.60 16.64
CA ALA A 62 -6.76 14.56 15.63
C ALA A 62 -7.95 13.66 16.00
N SER A 63 -8.19 13.41 17.28
CA SER A 63 -9.35 12.63 17.73
C SER A 63 -10.68 13.38 17.61
N GLN A 64 -10.65 14.70 17.43
CA GLN A 64 -11.82 15.57 17.26
C GLN A 64 -12.18 15.75 15.77
N ASP A 65 -11.33 15.32 14.85
CA ASP A 65 -11.64 15.25 13.41
C ASP A 65 -12.62 14.11 13.18
N GLU A 66 -13.91 14.38 13.28
CA GLU A 66 -14.96 13.39 13.18
C GLU A 66 -14.97 12.67 11.83
N GLU A 67 -14.75 13.37 10.72
CA GLU A 67 -14.68 12.80 9.38
C GLU A 67 -13.43 11.93 9.21
N GLY A 68 -12.28 12.42 9.64
CA GLY A 68 -11.04 11.66 9.63
C GLY A 68 -11.16 10.39 10.47
N MET A 69 -11.71 10.48 11.66
CA MET A 69 -11.92 9.32 12.55
C MET A 69 -12.96 8.34 11.98
N GLN A 70 -14.00 8.81 11.30
CA GLN A 70 -14.94 7.96 10.58
C GLN A 70 -14.22 7.22 9.44
N THR A 71 -13.40 7.93 8.66
CA THR A 71 -12.58 7.36 7.59
C THR A 71 -11.64 6.27 8.14
N MET A 72 -11.00 6.50 9.27
CA MET A 72 -10.13 5.50 9.93
C MET A 72 -10.90 4.25 10.37
N ARG A 73 -12.09 4.42 10.94
CA ARG A 73 -12.94 3.27 11.34
C ARG A 73 -13.37 2.44 10.14
N ASN A 74 -13.73 3.09 9.03
CA ASN A 74 -14.09 2.41 7.79
C ASN A 74 -12.88 1.70 7.15
N LEU A 75 -11.72 2.35 7.15
CA LEU A 75 -10.47 1.72 6.72
C LEU A 75 -10.19 0.43 7.50
N ALA A 76 -10.28 0.48 8.83
CA ALA A 76 -10.06 -0.69 9.68
C ALA A 76 -11.03 -1.83 9.37
N ARG A 77 -12.32 -1.52 9.17
CA ARG A 77 -13.33 -2.53 8.80
C ARG A 77 -13.02 -3.16 7.44
N ASN A 78 -12.67 -2.35 6.45
CA ASN A 78 -12.32 -2.82 5.10
C ASN A 78 -11.04 -3.68 5.13
N MET A 79 -10.04 -3.28 5.89
CA MET A 79 -8.82 -4.06 6.09
C MET A 79 -9.11 -5.43 6.72
N ILE A 80 -9.92 -5.46 7.79
CA ILE A 80 -10.29 -6.71 8.47
C ILE A 80 -11.07 -7.63 7.50
N TRP A 81 -12.02 -7.08 6.75
CA TRP A 81 -12.76 -7.84 5.74
C TRP A 81 -11.82 -8.46 4.69
N MET A 82 -10.92 -7.66 4.12
CA MET A 82 -9.93 -8.11 3.14
C MET A 82 -9.05 -9.23 3.71
N MET A 83 -8.54 -9.06 4.93
CA MET A 83 -7.71 -10.08 5.60
C MET A 83 -8.47 -11.40 5.82
N ARG A 84 -9.77 -11.33 6.18
CA ARG A 84 -10.61 -12.52 6.33
C ARG A 84 -10.83 -13.22 4.99
N CYS A 85 -11.09 -12.47 3.91
CA CYS A 85 -11.21 -13.04 2.57
C CYS A 85 -9.93 -13.74 2.13
N PHE A 86 -8.78 -13.13 2.35
CA PHE A 86 -7.48 -13.73 2.00
C PHE A 86 -7.20 -14.99 2.83
N LYS A 87 -7.53 -14.96 4.12
CA LYS A 87 -7.40 -16.13 4.98
C LYS A 87 -8.28 -17.29 4.47
N LEU A 88 -9.55 -17.02 4.23
CA LEU A 88 -10.50 -18.02 3.71
C LEU A 88 -10.05 -18.58 2.37
N GLY A 89 -9.58 -17.72 1.45
CA GLY A 89 -9.06 -18.13 0.16
C GLY A 89 -7.91 -19.13 0.30
N ARG A 90 -6.93 -18.84 1.14
CA ARG A 90 -5.81 -19.75 1.40
C ARG A 90 -6.28 -21.09 2.02
N GLU A 91 -7.17 -21.03 2.99
CA GLU A 91 -7.73 -22.23 3.64
C GLU A 91 -8.55 -23.09 2.66
N SER A 92 -9.10 -22.47 1.62
CA SER A 92 -9.82 -23.13 0.52
C SER A 92 -8.90 -23.59 -0.63
N GLY A 93 -7.58 -23.45 -0.50
CA GLY A 93 -6.62 -23.91 -1.50
C GLY A 93 -6.38 -22.93 -2.65
N ILE A 94 -6.84 -21.67 -2.57
CA ILE A 94 -6.51 -20.65 -3.57
C ILE A 94 -5.04 -20.26 -3.39
N LEU A 95 -4.24 -20.54 -4.41
CA LEU A 95 -2.83 -20.23 -4.44
C LEU A 95 -2.60 -18.74 -4.81
N TYR A 96 -1.48 -18.19 -4.37
CA TYR A 96 -1.04 -16.89 -4.85
C TYR A 96 -0.69 -16.95 -6.33
N PRO A 97 -0.91 -15.87 -7.09
CA PRO A 97 -0.48 -15.78 -8.49
C PRO A 97 1.04 -15.93 -8.62
N GLU A 98 1.47 -16.58 -9.68
CA GLU A 98 2.87 -16.57 -10.07
C GLU A 98 3.29 -15.17 -10.51
N THR A 99 4.54 -14.83 -10.29
CA THR A 99 5.11 -13.54 -10.66
C THR A 99 6.21 -13.74 -11.69
N GLU A 100 6.03 -13.17 -12.88
CA GLU A 100 7.08 -13.09 -13.89
C GLU A 100 7.99 -11.90 -13.62
N THR A 101 9.31 -12.09 -13.73
CA THR A 101 10.32 -11.05 -13.49
C THR A 101 11.43 -11.03 -14.55
N ASP A 102 11.30 -11.81 -15.61
CA ASP A 102 12.36 -12.07 -16.59
C ASP A 102 12.52 -10.96 -17.62
N ALA A 103 11.43 -10.19 -17.88
CA ALA A 103 11.45 -9.13 -18.86
C ALA A 103 11.87 -7.79 -18.22
N CYS A 104 12.78 -7.12 -18.89
CA CYS A 104 13.20 -5.77 -18.53
C CYS A 104 13.12 -4.87 -19.76
N THR A 105 12.45 -3.73 -19.64
CA THR A 105 12.38 -2.75 -20.73
C THR A 105 13.76 -2.15 -20.99
N ASN A 106 14.33 -2.48 -22.14
CA ASN A 106 15.59 -1.92 -22.61
C ASN A 106 15.55 -1.74 -24.13
N PHE A 107 15.39 -0.50 -24.58
CA PHE A 107 15.40 -0.15 -26.00
C PHE A 107 16.77 0.20 -26.54
N ILE A 108 17.82 0.10 -25.72
CA ILE A 108 19.20 0.32 -26.17
C ILE A 108 19.65 -0.95 -26.87
N LYS A 109 19.71 -0.92 -28.23
CA LYS A 109 20.37 -1.97 -29.00
C LYS A 109 21.85 -1.94 -28.62
N ARG A 110 22.36 -2.99 -28.01
CA ARG A 110 23.82 -3.21 -27.97
C ARG A 110 24.28 -3.29 -29.43
N SER A 111 25.05 -2.32 -29.85
CA SER A 111 25.77 -2.45 -31.10
C SER A 111 26.77 -3.61 -30.91
N ASP A 112 26.60 -4.69 -31.65
CA ASP A 112 27.55 -5.81 -31.71
C ASP A 112 28.89 -5.43 -32.32
N THR A 113 29.25 -4.17 -32.30
CA THR A 113 30.45 -3.55 -32.92
C THR A 113 31.42 -3.05 -31.86
N LEU A 114 31.78 -3.88 -30.92
CA LEU A 114 33.06 -3.79 -30.20
C LEU A 114 33.58 -5.22 -30.03
N ARG A 115 34.06 -5.76 -31.14
CA ARG A 115 35.07 -6.83 -31.17
C ARG A 115 36.43 -6.21 -31.15
#